data_b234311e3f4eead7bbcc335fa025a8cb
#
_entry.id   b234311e3f4eead7bbcc335fa025a8cb
#
_cell.length_a   1.000
_cell.length_b   1.000
_cell.length_c   1.000
_cell.angle_alpha   90.00
_cell.angle_beta   90.00
_cell.angle_gamma   90.00
#
_symmetry.space_group_name_H-M   'P 1'
#
loop_
_entity.id
_entity.type
_entity.pdbx_description
1 polymer ?
#
loop_
_entity_poly.entity_id
_entity_poly.type
_entity_poly.pdbx_seq_one_letter_code
_entity_poly.pdbx_strand_id
1 'polypeptide(L)'
;MAVMARFLLICAGGAIGTGARYLFSTAMARAFGNFPFGTLGVNVLGSFLASVVMVLALEKSALSPDLRFFLVTGMLGGFTTYSSFNYETLHLAQSGAAGLAVVNVAVTLIACLLAGVAGMWVARAAG
;
A
#
# COMPACT_ATOMS: atom_id res chain seq x y z
N MET A 1 -25.84 5.02 1.80
CA MET A 1 -25.26 6.27 1.24
C MET A 1 -25.48 6.26 -0.26
N ALA A 2 -25.79 7.42 -0.86
CA ALA A 2 -25.90 7.52 -2.31
C ALA A 2 -24.56 7.24 -3.01
N VAL A 3 -24.59 6.67 -4.22
CA VAL A 3 -23.37 6.30 -4.98
C VAL A 3 -22.39 7.49 -5.09
N MET A 4 -22.91 8.67 -5.38
CA MET A 4 -22.10 9.89 -5.50
C MET A 4 -21.41 10.27 -4.17
N ALA A 5 -22.08 10.14 -3.05
CA ALA A 5 -21.47 10.44 -1.74
C ALA A 5 -20.33 9.45 -1.41
N ARG A 6 -20.52 8.17 -1.70
CA ARG A 6 -19.46 7.15 -1.55
C ARG A 6 -18.29 7.42 -2.50
N PHE A 7 -18.56 7.80 -3.73
CA PHE A 7 -17.52 8.20 -4.70
C PHE A 7 -16.67 9.35 -4.18
N LEU A 8 -17.30 10.43 -3.70
CA LEU A 8 -16.59 11.58 -3.12
C LEU A 8 -15.78 11.20 -1.88
N LEU A 9 -16.31 10.31 -1.06
CA LEU A 9 -15.63 9.78 0.12
C LEU A 9 -14.34 9.03 -0.26
N ILE A 10 -14.41 8.17 -1.28
CA ILE A 10 -13.26 7.45 -1.83
C ILE A 10 -12.24 8.42 -2.41
N CYS A 11 -12.67 9.43 -3.16
CA CYS A 11 -11.79 10.47 -3.70
C CYS A 11 -11.05 11.23 -2.60
N ALA A 12 -11.73 11.59 -1.53
CA ALA A 12 -11.11 12.26 -0.38
C ALA A 12 -10.06 11.37 0.30
N GLY A 13 -10.38 10.10 0.52
CA GLY A 13 -9.42 9.10 1.01
C GLY A 13 -8.21 8.95 0.07
N GLY A 14 -8.47 8.87 -1.23
CA GLY A 14 -7.41 8.78 -2.24
C GLY A 14 -6.46 9.99 -2.25
N ALA A 15 -6.99 11.18 -2.10
CA ALA A 15 -6.18 12.40 -2.00
C ALA A 15 -5.24 12.35 -0.78
N ILE A 16 -5.76 11.93 0.38
CA ILE A 16 -4.97 11.74 1.61
C ILE A 16 -3.89 10.67 1.40
N GLY A 17 -4.28 9.51 0.87
CA GLY A 17 -3.35 8.40 0.64
C GLY A 17 -2.24 8.73 -0.34
N THR A 18 -2.58 9.39 -1.45
CA THR A 18 -1.60 9.84 -2.45
C THR A 18 -0.63 10.88 -1.89
N GLY A 19 -1.14 11.84 -1.10
CA GLY A 19 -0.31 12.82 -0.41
C GLY A 19 0.66 12.15 0.58
N ALA A 20 0.16 11.21 1.39
CA ALA A 20 0.99 10.44 2.32
C ALA A 20 2.07 9.63 1.60
N ARG A 21 1.73 8.98 0.48
CA ARG A 21 2.69 8.27 -0.38
C ARG A 21 3.79 9.19 -0.89
N TYR A 22 3.43 10.36 -1.40
CA TYR A 22 4.40 11.33 -1.91
C TYR A 22 5.42 11.72 -0.82
N LEU A 23 4.94 12.06 0.38
CA LEU A 23 5.80 12.44 1.49
C LEU A 23 6.71 11.29 1.93
N PHE A 24 6.15 10.09 2.10
CA PHE A 24 6.90 8.91 2.50
C PHE A 24 7.98 8.54 1.46
N SER A 25 7.59 8.44 0.19
CA SER A 25 8.52 8.08 -0.89
C SER A 25 9.64 9.12 -1.06
N THR A 26 9.33 10.40 -0.93
CA THR A 26 10.33 11.48 -0.97
C THR A 26 11.31 11.38 0.20
N ALA A 27 10.82 11.13 1.41
CA ALA A 27 11.68 10.94 2.58
C ALA A 27 12.61 9.73 2.42
N MET A 28 12.08 8.60 1.93
CA MET A 28 12.88 7.40 1.68
C MET A 28 13.94 7.61 0.60
N ALA A 29 13.62 8.27 -0.49
CA ALA A 29 14.57 8.57 -1.57
C ALA A 29 15.74 9.44 -1.08
N ARG A 30 15.47 10.40 -0.20
CA ARG A 30 16.51 11.24 0.42
C ARG A 30 17.40 10.46 1.37
N ALA A 31 16.85 9.47 2.08
CA ALA A 31 17.57 8.71 3.10
C ALA A 31 18.40 7.55 2.53
N PHE A 32 17.91 6.86 1.49
CA PHE A 32 18.42 5.54 1.08
C PHE A 32 18.87 5.44 -0.39
N GLY A 33 18.85 6.51 -1.17
CA GLY A 33 19.45 6.55 -2.52
C GLY A 33 18.70 5.75 -3.59
N ASN A 34 19.44 4.98 -4.40
CA ASN A 34 19.00 4.48 -5.72
C ASN A 34 18.05 3.28 -5.72
N PHE A 35 17.90 2.54 -4.65
CA PHE A 35 16.93 1.44 -4.58
C PHE A 35 15.55 2.00 -4.20
N PRO A 36 14.44 1.47 -4.79
CA PRO A 36 13.09 2.02 -4.61
C PRO A 36 12.46 1.67 -3.24
N PHE A 37 13.14 2.02 -2.14
CA PHE A 37 12.65 1.79 -0.78
C PHE A 37 11.34 2.53 -0.47
N GLY A 38 11.09 3.68 -1.11
CA GLY A 38 9.84 4.40 -0.97
C GLY A 38 8.65 3.58 -1.43
N THR A 39 8.70 3.07 -2.65
CA THR A 39 7.67 2.22 -3.24
C THR A 39 7.52 0.90 -2.49
N LEU A 40 8.62 0.26 -2.15
CA LEU A 40 8.62 -0.95 -1.31
C LEU A 40 7.92 -0.69 0.03
N GLY A 41 8.30 0.37 0.73
CA GLY A 41 7.77 0.71 2.04
C GLY A 41 6.26 1.01 2.04
N VAL A 42 5.77 1.81 1.09
CA VAL A 42 4.32 2.09 1.00
C VAL A 42 3.52 0.84 0.66
N ASN A 43 4.06 -0.05 -0.18
CA ASN A 43 3.37 -1.28 -0.55
C ASN A 43 3.36 -2.30 0.60
N VAL A 44 4.45 -2.44 1.35
CA VAL A 44 4.53 -3.31 2.54
C VAL A 44 3.60 -2.80 3.64
N LEU A 45 3.70 -1.53 3.99
CA LEU A 45 2.85 -0.92 5.02
C LEU A 45 1.38 -0.94 4.61
N GLY A 46 1.09 -0.61 3.36
CA GLY A 46 -0.26 -0.64 2.82
C GLY A 46 -0.85 -2.05 2.81
N SER A 47 -0.07 -3.09 2.48
CA SER A 47 -0.51 -4.49 2.52
C SER A 47 -0.85 -4.94 3.94
N PHE A 48 -0.04 -4.55 4.93
CA PHE A 48 -0.32 -4.81 6.35
C PHE A 48 -1.63 -4.13 6.78
N LEU A 49 -1.74 -2.82 6.56
CA LEU A 49 -2.90 -2.02 6.98
C LEU A 49 -4.19 -2.45 6.28
N ALA A 50 -4.13 -2.76 4.98
CA ALA A 50 -5.28 -3.25 4.22
C ALA A 50 -5.82 -4.55 4.82
N SER A 51 -4.94 -5.50 5.16
CA SER A 51 -5.33 -6.75 5.79
C SER A 51 -5.95 -6.54 7.17
N VAL A 52 -5.39 -5.63 7.99
CA VAL A 52 -5.98 -5.26 9.28
C VAL A 52 -7.39 -4.71 9.10
N VAL A 53 -7.55 -3.73 8.22
CA VAL A 53 -8.86 -3.09 7.98
C VAL A 53 -9.88 -4.09 7.44
N MET A 54 -9.47 -5.00 6.55
CA MET A 54 -10.38 -6.01 5.99
C MET A 54 -10.85 -7.03 7.02
N VAL A 55 -9.97 -7.48 7.92
CA VAL A 55 -10.37 -8.36 9.04
C VAL A 55 -11.36 -7.64 9.97
N LEU A 56 -11.06 -6.40 10.36
CA LEU A 56 -11.95 -5.61 11.22
C LEU A 56 -13.32 -5.35 10.55
N ALA A 57 -13.33 -5.13 9.25
CA ALA A 57 -14.57 -4.84 8.53
C ALA A 57 -15.42 -6.08 8.24
N LEU A 58 -14.80 -7.18 7.80
CA LEU A 58 -15.52 -8.34 7.28
C LEU A 58 -15.67 -9.47 8.29
N GLU A 59 -14.65 -9.74 9.10
CA GLU A 59 -14.71 -10.83 10.07
C GLU A 59 -15.30 -10.36 11.42
N LYS A 60 -14.95 -9.14 11.85
CA LYS A 60 -15.41 -8.60 13.15
C LYS A 60 -16.60 -7.65 13.04
N SER A 61 -17.00 -7.27 11.82
CA SER A 61 -18.08 -6.29 11.56
C SER A 61 -17.92 -4.97 12.34
N ALA A 62 -16.66 -4.61 12.65
CA ALA A 62 -16.33 -3.44 13.47
C ALA A 62 -16.36 -2.12 12.68
N LEU A 63 -16.40 -2.18 11.36
CA LEU A 63 -16.36 -1.01 10.48
C LEU A 63 -17.58 -0.96 9.56
N SER A 64 -18.13 0.24 9.38
CA SER A 64 -19.18 0.43 8.38
C SER A 64 -18.66 0.20 6.95
N PRO A 65 -19.53 -0.19 6.00
CA PRO A 65 -19.12 -0.34 4.59
C PRO A 65 -18.49 0.93 4.01
N ASP A 66 -19.02 2.09 4.34
CA ASP A 66 -18.51 3.37 3.82
C ASP A 66 -17.14 3.72 4.38
N LEU A 67 -16.89 3.44 5.67
CA LEU A 67 -15.57 3.61 6.27
C LEU A 67 -14.55 2.64 5.65
N ARG A 68 -14.93 1.40 5.37
CA ARG A 68 -14.09 0.45 4.65
C ARG A 68 -13.72 0.97 3.26
N PHE A 69 -14.67 1.50 2.49
CA PHE A 69 -14.39 2.08 1.17
C PHE A 69 -13.46 3.28 1.25
N PHE A 70 -13.66 4.15 2.23
CA PHE A 70 -12.77 5.29 2.47
C PHE A 70 -11.34 4.84 2.77
N LEU A 71 -11.16 3.89 3.70
CA LEU A 71 -9.85 3.43 4.14
C LEU A 71 -9.15 2.57 3.09
N VAL A 72 -9.82 1.53 2.55
CA VAL A 72 -9.16 0.55 1.68
C VAL A 72 -9.10 1.06 0.24
N THR A 73 -10.25 1.39 -0.36
CA THR A 73 -10.29 1.80 -1.77
C THR A 73 -9.72 3.21 -1.96
N GLY A 74 -10.05 4.14 -1.05
CA GLY A 74 -9.55 5.51 -1.09
C GLY A 74 -8.13 5.60 -0.56
N MET A 75 -7.97 5.62 0.75
CA MET A 75 -6.72 6.00 1.40
C MET A 75 -5.58 5.02 1.12
N LEU A 76 -5.76 3.72 1.32
CA LEU A 76 -4.74 2.71 1.04
C LEU A 76 -4.54 2.49 -0.46
N GLY A 77 -5.60 2.59 -1.28
CA GLY A 77 -5.50 2.57 -2.73
C GLY A 77 -4.67 3.72 -3.29
N GLY A 78 -4.79 4.93 -2.73
CA GLY A 78 -3.94 6.07 -3.05
C GLY A 78 -2.51 5.96 -2.50
N PHE A 79 -2.34 5.32 -1.34
CA PHE A 79 -1.06 5.17 -0.67
C PHE A 79 -0.16 4.13 -1.32
N THR A 80 -0.69 2.97 -1.74
CA THR A 80 0.06 1.90 -2.42
C THR A 80 0.18 2.14 -3.93
N THR A 81 1.15 1.51 -4.58
CA THR A 81 1.33 1.68 -6.03
C THR A 81 2.02 0.50 -6.70
N TYR A 82 1.31 -0.16 -7.60
CA TYR A 82 1.88 -1.17 -8.48
C TYR A 82 2.61 -0.55 -9.69
N SER A 83 2.07 0.53 -10.23
CA SER A 83 2.64 1.17 -11.42
C SER A 83 4.03 1.76 -11.19
N SER A 84 4.28 2.38 -10.05
CA SER A 84 5.62 2.84 -9.67
C SER A 84 6.59 1.67 -9.50
N PHE A 85 6.19 0.60 -8.81
CA PHE A 85 6.97 -0.63 -8.68
C PHE A 85 7.36 -1.21 -10.04
N ASN A 86 6.41 -1.29 -10.98
CA ASN A 86 6.67 -1.78 -12.34
C ASN A 86 7.67 -0.91 -13.09
N TYR A 87 7.45 0.40 -13.10
CA TYR A 87 8.34 1.35 -13.76
C TYR A 87 9.77 1.30 -13.18
N GLU A 88 9.91 1.34 -11.87
CA GLU A 88 11.21 1.31 -11.18
C GLU A 88 11.96 0.00 -11.45
N THR A 89 11.24 -1.12 -11.46
CA THR A 89 11.82 -2.44 -11.80
C THR A 89 12.36 -2.46 -13.23
N LEU A 90 11.59 -1.98 -14.20
CA LEU A 90 12.01 -1.90 -15.59
C LEU A 90 13.18 -0.91 -15.77
N HIS A 91 13.16 0.20 -15.07
CA HIS A 91 14.25 1.17 -15.09
C HIS A 91 15.56 0.58 -14.56
N LEU A 92 15.53 -0.15 -13.45
CA LEU A 92 16.70 -0.89 -12.93
C LEU A 92 17.24 -1.87 -13.96
N ALA A 93 16.38 -2.65 -14.61
CA ALA A 93 16.80 -3.60 -15.65
C ALA A 93 17.45 -2.91 -16.85
N GLN A 94 16.86 -1.82 -17.34
CA GLN A 94 17.36 -1.06 -18.50
C GLN A 94 18.65 -0.27 -18.22
N SER A 95 18.86 0.14 -16.96
CA SER A 95 20.09 0.83 -16.53
C SER A 95 21.28 -0.10 -16.27
N GLY A 96 21.17 -1.39 -16.58
CA GLY A 96 22.22 -2.38 -16.37
C GLY A 96 22.22 -3.01 -14.97
N ALA A 97 21.25 -2.69 -14.12
CA ALA A 97 21.11 -3.23 -12.77
C ALA A 97 20.06 -4.38 -12.72
N ALA A 98 20.13 -5.32 -13.67
CA ALA A 98 19.16 -6.42 -13.79
C ALA A 98 19.05 -7.26 -12.50
N GLY A 99 20.16 -7.47 -11.78
CA GLY A 99 20.14 -8.15 -10.48
C GLY A 99 19.31 -7.42 -9.45
N LEU A 100 19.39 -6.09 -9.37
CA LEU A 100 18.55 -5.28 -8.49
C LEU A 100 17.08 -5.27 -8.92
N ALA A 101 16.79 -5.35 -10.21
CA ALA A 101 15.43 -5.50 -10.72
C ALA A 101 14.80 -6.81 -10.21
N VAL A 102 15.52 -7.92 -10.28
CA VAL A 102 15.07 -9.23 -9.76
C VAL A 102 14.88 -9.16 -8.24
N VAL A 103 15.81 -8.56 -7.52
CA VAL A 103 15.71 -8.36 -6.06
C VAL A 103 14.47 -7.52 -5.72
N ASN A 104 14.22 -6.44 -6.45
CA ASN A 104 13.03 -5.59 -6.22
C ASN A 104 11.73 -6.38 -6.38
N VAL A 105 11.61 -7.21 -7.42
CA VAL A 105 10.43 -8.08 -7.63
C VAL A 105 10.27 -9.06 -6.48
N ALA A 106 11.33 -9.81 -6.16
CA ALA A 106 11.28 -10.85 -5.13
C ALA A 106 10.98 -10.28 -3.74
N VAL A 107 11.70 -9.22 -3.34
CA VAL A 107 11.53 -8.59 -2.02
C VAL A 107 10.14 -7.95 -1.90
N THR A 108 9.68 -7.24 -2.91
CA THR A 108 8.35 -6.60 -2.89
C THR A 108 7.26 -7.66 -2.76
N LEU A 109 7.29 -8.71 -3.58
CA LEU A 109 6.28 -9.77 -3.54
C LEU A 109 6.26 -10.48 -2.19
N ILE A 110 7.41 -10.94 -1.71
CA ILE A 110 7.51 -11.69 -0.46
C ILE A 110 7.15 -10.81 0.73
N ALA A 111 7.72 -9.60 0.83
CA ALA A 111 7.50 -8.71 1.95
C ALA A 111 6.04 -8.25 2.04
N CYS A 112 5.38 -7.93 0.91
CA CYS A 112 3.97 -7.54 0.89
C CYS A 112 3.05 -8.70 1.30
N LEU A 113 3.30 -9.92 0.84
CA LEU A 113 2.52 -11.10 1.23
C LEU A 113 2.68 -11.38 2.73
N LEU A 114 3.92 -11.37 3.24
CA LEU A 114 4.18 -11.56 4.67
C LEU A 114 3.55 -10.47 5.52
N ALA A 115 3.63 -9.20 5.09
CA ALA A 115 2.99 -8.08 5.75
C ALA A 115 1.45 -8.24 5.80
N GLY A 116 0.85 -8.68 4.70
CA GLY A 116 -0.58 -8.98 4.63
C GLY A 116 -0.99 -10.08 5.61
N VAL A 117 -0.26 -11.19 5.63
CA VAL A 117 -0.49 -12.30 6.58
C VAL A 117 -0.34 -11.81 8.03
N ALA A 118 0.73 -11.04 8.31
CA ALA A 118 0.95 -10.47 9.64
C ALA A 118 -0.20 -9.54 10.08
N GLY A 119 -0.69 -8.68 9.16
CA GLY A 119 -1.83 -7.81 9.42
C GLY A 119 -3.11 -8.58 9.76
N MET A 120 -3.40 -9.64 9.00
CA MET A 120 -4.54 -10.52 9.31
C MET A 120 -4.40 -11.17 10.68
N TRP A 121 -3.21 -11.69 10.99
CA TRP A 121 -2.95 -12.35 12.26
C TRP A 121 -3.09 -11.40 13.45
N VAL A 122 -2.46 -10.22 13.36
CA VAL A 122 -2.56 -9.17 14.40
C VAL A 122 -4.00 -8.75 14.63
N ALA A 123 -4.75 -8.49 13.56
CA ALA A 123 -6.15 -8.04 13.67
C ALA A 123 -7.05 -9.13 14.29
N ARG A 124 -6.80 -10.41 14.01
CA ARG A 124 -7.55 -11.52 14.61
C ARG A 124 -7.20 -11.71 16.08
N ALA A 125 -5.92 -11.52 16.46
CA ALA A 125 -5.45 -11.65 17.82
C ALA A 125 -5.90 -10.50 18.75
N ALA A 126 -6.17 -9.33 18.21
CA ALA A 126 -6.54 -8.12 18.96
C ALA A 126 -8.01 -8.10 19.45
N GLY A 127 -8.69 -9.21 19.50
CA GLY A 127 -10.05 -9.22 20.04
C GLY A 127 -10.88 -10.37 19.69
#